data_11dd01331746bdb8e46c8240da965cf9
#
_entry.id   11dd01331746bdb8e46c8240da965cf9
#
_cell.length_a   1.000
_cell.length_b   1.000
_cell.length_c   1.000
_cell.angle_alpha   90.00
_cell.angle_beta   90.00
_cell.angle_gamma   90.00
#
_symmetry.space_group_name_H-M   'P 1'
#
loop_
_entity.id
_entity.type
_entity.pdbx_description
1 polymer ?
#
loop_
_entity_poly.entity_id
_entity_poly.type
_entity_poly.pdbx_seq_one_letter_code
_entity_poly.pdbx_strand_id
1 'polypeptide(L)'
;DKEYEGAIYNLVTASPYVNSAQVSSANGGILVNYTKGSRSKIIDLVRAINVKALKKNEPSAEFGIQKIDSDFHDNLFTLVAKHYLSKMFLPAPIRTAITLYRSAKYIKKALKTLWNGKLTVDVLDGASVVACLCQRKFKTAATVMFMLRISGLLEEYTHARTKAVLTDSLAIKTDRVWLVTDDGDVLISIEDLRVCLL
;
A
#
# COMPACT_ATOMS: atom_id res chain seq x y z
N ASP A 1 -10.31 7.44 -12.65
CA ASP A 1 -10.75 7.94 -11.34
C ASP A 1 -10.50 6.89 -10.27
N LYS A 2 -9.73 7.25 -9.23
CA LYS A 2 -9.35 6.36 -8.12
C LYS A 2 -10.55 5.77 -7.37
N GLU A 3 -11.70 6.41 -7.43
CA GLU A 3 -12.92 6.00 -6.71
C GLU A 3 -13.56 4.72 -7.30
N TYR A 4 -13.31 4.45 -8.56
CA TYR A 4 -13.92 3.30 -9.26
C TYR A 4 -12.98 2.09 -9.40
N GLU A 5 -11.70 2.22 -9.00
CA GLU A 5 -10.73 1.13 -9.11
C GLU A 5 -11.20 -0.13 -8.40
N GLY A 6 -11.67 0.01 -7.15
CA GLY A 6 -12.14 -1.10 -6.34
C GLY A 6 -13.41 -1.77 -6.91
N ALA A 7 -14.35 -0.97 -7.39
CA ALA A 7 -15.58 -1.48 -7.99
C ALA A 7 -15.32 -2.25 -9.30
N ILE A 8 -14.42 -1.73 -10.14
CA ILE A 8 -13.99 -2.40 -11.37
C ILE A 8 -13.25 -3.70 -11.07
N TYR A 9 -12.32 -3.66 -10.08
CA TYR A 9 -11.59 -4.84 -9.64
C TYR A 9 -12.53 -5.95 -9.18
N ASN A 10 -13.48 -5.65 -8.28
CA ASN A 10 -14.44 -6.61 -7.78
C ASN A 10 -15.30 -7.21 -8.90
N LEU A 11 -15.72 -6.39 -9.84
CA LEU A 11 -16.56 -6.83 -10.96
C LEU A 11 -15.80 -7.73 -11.93
N VAL A 12 -14.53 -7.43 -12.20
CA VAL A 12 -13.67 -8.25 -13.07
C VAL A 12 -13.29 -9.57 -12.39
N THR A 13 -12.95 -9.53 -11.09
CA THR A 13 -12.52 -10.70 -10.31
C THR A 13 -13.68 -11.63 -9.99
N ALA A 14 -14.92 -11.14 -9.92
CA ALA A 14 -16.11 -11.96 -9.76
C ALA A 14 -16.38 -12.91 -10.95
N SER A 15 -15.71 -12.69 -12.08
CA SER A 15 -15.85 -13.58 -13.25
C SER A 15 -15.06 -14.88 -13.08
N PRO A 16 -15.68 -16.06 -13.28
CA PRO A 16 -15.01 -17.35 -13.11
C PRO A 16 -13.85 -17.61 -14.11
N TYR A 17 -13.70 -16.75 -15.10
CA TYR A 17 -12.66 -16.86 -16.14
C TYR A 17 -11.40 -16.05 -15.81
N VAL A 18 -11.39 -15.30 -14.72
CA VAL A 18 -10.29 -14.42 -14.29
C VAL A 18 -9.57 -15.04 -13.11
N ASN A 19 -8.27 -15.26 -13.26
CA ASN A 19 -7.41 -15.77 -12.20
C ASN A 19 -6.90 -14.65 -11.29
N SER A 20 -6.57 -13.49 -11.88
CA SER A 20 -6.18 -12.27 -11.15
C SER A 20 -6.41 -11.05 -12.03
N ALA A 21 -6.72 -9.92 -11.42
CA ALA A 21 -6.87 -8.65 -12.09
C ALA A 21 -6.03 -7.59 -11.37
N GLN A 22 -5.56 -6.58 -12.11
CA GLN A 22 -4.90 -5.40 -11.58
C GLN A 22 -5.46 -4.19 -12.31
N VAL A 23 -6.00 -3.25 -11.55
CA VAL A 23 -6.59 -2.01 -12.07
C VAL A 23 -5.69 -0.86 -11.68
N SER A 24 -5.32 -0.02 -12.62
CA SER A 24 -4.48 1.17 -12.37
C SER A 24 -5.14 2.41 -12.93
N SER A 25 -5.50 3.34 -12.04
CA SER A 25 -6.03 4.65 -12.43
C SER A 25 -4.96 5.58 -12.99
N ALA A 26 -3.68 5.34 -12.67
CA ALA A 26 -2.58 6.15 -13.17
C ALA A 26 -2.40 6.02 -14.68
N ASN A 27 -2.59 4.81 -15.21
CA ASN A 27 -2.42 4.49 -16.63
C ASN A 27 -3.77 4.26 -17.34
N GLY A 28 -4.89 4.27 -16.60
CA GLY A 28 -6.21 3.93 -17.12
C GLY A 28 -6.32 2.49 -17.64
N GLY A 29 -5.43 1.60 -17.20
CA GLY A 29 -5.32 0.23 -17.67
C GLY A 29 -5.87 -0.81 -16.70
N ILE A 30 -6.39 -1.90 -17.27
CA ILE A 30 -6.79 -3.09 -16.52
C ILE A 30 -5.94 -4.24 -17.05
N LEU A 31 -5.11 -4.82 -16.17
CA LEU A 31 -4.35 -6.03 -16.47
C LEU A 31 -5.14 -7.22 -15.93
N VAL A 32 -5.49 -8.14 -16.79
CA VAL A 32 -6.29 -9.34 -16.42
C VAL A 32 -5.50 -10.58 -16.80
N ASN A 33 -5.26 -11.43 -15.81
CA ASN A 33 -4.72 -12.77 -16.01
C ASN A 33 -5.90 -13.76 -16.07
N TYR A 34 -6.05 -14.46 -17.19
CA TYR A 34 -7.22 -15.26 -17.49
C TYR A 34 -6.86 -16.65 -18.00
N THR A 35 -7.83 -17.56 -17.91
CA THR A 35 -7.71 -18.94 -18.41
C THR A 35 -7.72 -18.95 -19.95
N LYS A 36 -6.80 -19.73 -20.56
CA LYS A 36 -6.67 -19.86 -22.03
C LYS A 36 -8.03 -20.14 -22.68
N GLY A 37 -8.38 -19.34 -23.69
CA GLY A 37 -9.63 -19.47 -24.46
C GLY A 37 -10.76 -18.52 -24.05
N SER A 38 -10.65 -17.77 -22.94
CA SER A 38 -11.75 -16.91 -22.46
C SER A 38 -11.57 -15.43 -22.82
N ARG A 39 -10.65 -15.10 -23.72
CA ARG A 39 -10.29 -13.70 -24.06
C ARG A 39 -11.48 -12.87 -24.56
N SER A 40 -12.31 -13.43 -25.46
CA SER A 40 -13.47 -12.72 -26.01
C SER A 40 -14.49 -12.37 -24.92
N LYS A 41 -14.79 -13.31 -24.03
CA LYS A 41 -15.74 -13.11 -22.92
C LYS A 41 -15.29 -12.02 -21.96
N ILE A 42 -13.98 -11.92 -21.70
CA ILE A 42 -13.42 -10.88 -20.84
C ILE A 42 -13.46 -9.51 -21.50
N ILE A 43 -13.17 -9.45 -22.80
CA ILE A 43 -13.28 -8.19 -23.56
C ILE A 43 -14.71 -7.69 -23.56
N ASP A 44 -15.69 -8.57 -23.76
CA ASP A 44 -17.10 -8.22 -23.74
C ASP A 44 -17.54 -7.78 -22.33
N LEU A 45 -17.06 -8.45 -21.28
CA LEU A 45 -17.31 -8.07 -19.90
C LEU A 45 -16.74 -6.66 -19.59
N VAL A 46 -15.49 -6.39 -19.96
CA VAL A 46 -14.88 -5.08 -19.76
C VAL A 46 -15.58 -3.98 -20.56
N ARG A 47 -16.05 -4.26 -21.77
CA ARG A 47 -16.83 -3.31 -22.59
C ARG A 47 -18.23 -3.03 -22.01
N ALA A 48 -18.82 -4.02 -21.35
CA ALA A 48 -20.13 -3.89 -20.72
C ALA A 48 -20.09 -3.09 -19.42
N ILE A 49 -18.90 -2.81 -18.86
CA ILE A 49 -18.74 -2.02 -17.63
C ILE A 49 -19.16 -0.58 -17.88
N ASN A 50 -20.33 -0.20 -17.37
CA ASN A 50 -20.77 1.18 -17.36
C ASN A 50 -20.31 1.86 -16.07
N VAL A 51 -19.21 2.62 -16.15
CA VAL A 51 -18.59 3.29 -14.99
C VAL A 51 -19.58 4.20 -14.23
N LYS A 52 -20.56 4.77 -14.92
CA LYS A 52 -21.59 5.64 -14.30
C LYS A 52 -22.63 4.88 -13.46
N ALA A 53 -22.80 3.58 -13.74
CA ALA A 53 -23.73 2.71 -13.01
C ALA A 53 -23.07 1.96 -11.84
N LEU A 54 -21.74 2.03 -11.73
CA LEU A 54 -21.01 1.42 -10.62
C LEU A 54 -21.31 2.19 -9.33
N LYS A 55 -22.02 1.51 -8.41
CA LYS A 55 -22.15 2.01 -7.04
C LYS A 55 -20.77 2.09 -6.41
N LYS A 56 -20.52 3.13 -5.63
CA LYS A 56 -19.33 3.32 -4.80
C LYS A 56 -19.34 2.26 -3.69
N ASN A 57 -18.97 1.03 -4.01
CA ASN A 57 -18.80 -0.01 -3.02
C ASN A 57 -17.41 0.14 -2.40
N GLU A 58 -17.31 -0.10 -1.10
CA GLU A 58 -16.02 -0.16 -0.42
C GLU A 58 -15.13 -1.21 -1.11
N PRO A 59 -13.85 -0.86 -1.39
CA PRO A 59 -12.94 -1.78 -2.03
C PRO A 59 -12.79 -3.03 -1.15
N SER A 60 -12.82 -4.21 -1.75
CA SER A 60 -12.56 -5.46 -1.04
C SER A 60 -11.18 -5.42 -0.36
N ALA A 61 -11.03 -6.13 0.74
CA ALA A 61 -9.76 -6.21 1.47
C ALA A 61 -8.61 -6.69 0.57
N GLU A 62 -8.89 -7.62 -0.36
CA GLU A 62 -7.92 -8.09 -1.36
C GLU A 62 -7.42 -6.98 -2.27
N PHE A 63 -8.30 -6.09 -2.73
CA PHE A 63 -7.91 -4.92 -3.52
C PHE A 63 -7.04 -3.95 -2.70
N GLY A 64 -7.37 -3.76 -1.43
CA GLY A 64 -6.56 -2.96 -0.51
C GLY A 64 -5.14 -3.50 -0.36
N ILE A 65 -4.98 -4.81 -0.18
CA ILE A 65 -3.69 -5.48 -0.07
C ILE A 65 -2.89 -5.38 -1.38
N GLN A 66 -3.53 -5.66 -2.51
CA GLN A 66 -2.88 -5.57 -3.82
C GLN A 66 -2.38 -4.16 -4.14
N LYS A 67 -3.14 -3.14 -3.74
CA LYS A 67 -2.73 -1.75 -3.88
C LYS A 67 -1.52 -1.41 -3.02
N ILE A 68 -1.49 -1.88 -1.77
CA ILE A 68 -0.33 -1.72 -0.88
C ILE A 68 0.91 -2.37 -1.49
N ASP A 69 0.77 -3.56 -2.08
CA ASP A 69 1.86 -4.28 -2.74
C ASP A 69 2.39 -3.52 -3.97
N SER A 70 1.50 -3.00 -4.83
CA SER A 70 1.91 -2.23 -6.01
C SER A 70 2.58 -0.91 -5.64
N ASP A 71 2.02 -0.16 -4.69
CA ASP A 71 2.59 1.10 -4.21
C ASP A 71 3.98 0.89 -3.59
N PHE A 72 4.18 -0.23 -2.88
CA PHE A 72 5.48 -0.61 -2.33
C PHE A 72 6.51 -0.87 -3.44
N HIS A 73 6.16 -1.66 -4.46
CA HIS A 73 7.06 -1.96 -5.58
C HIS A 73 7.45 -0.70 -6.35
N ASP A 74 6.50 0.19 -6.64
CA ASP A 74 6.75 1.45 -7.35
C ASP A 74 7.66 2.38 -6.54
N ASN A 75 7.40 2.52 -5.24
CA ASN A 75 8.22 3.31 -4.34
C ASN A 75 9.64 2.74 -4.20
N LEU A 76 9.76 1.42 -4.06
CA LEU A 76 11.04 0.73 -3.97
C LEU A 76 11.85 0.90 -5.26
N PHE A 77 11.22 0.67 -6.41
CA PHE A 77 11.86 0.85 -7.72
C PHE A 77 12.34 2.30 -7.92
N THR A 78 11.48 3.27 -7.63
CA THR A 78 11.81 4.70 -7.73
C THR A 78 12.97 5.07 -6.80
N LEU A 79 13.00 4.54 -5.58
CA LEU A 79 14.05 4.82 -4.61
C LEU A 79 15.39 4.23 -5.07
N VAL A 80 15.39 2.98 -5.55
CA VAL A 80 16.58 2.31 -6.07
C VAL A 80 17.08 2.99 -7.34
N ALA A 81 16.19 3.23 -8.31
CA ALA A 81 16.52 3.92 -9.55
C ALA A 81 17.14 5.30 -9.28
N LYS A 82 16.52 6.10 -8.40
CA LYS A 82 17.02 7.43 -8.02
C LYS A 82 18.40 7.37 -7.34
N HIS A 83 18.65 6.34 -6.53
CA HIS A 83 19.96 6.15 -5.90
C HIS A 83 21.03 5.86 -6.94
N TYR A 84 20.79 4.92 -7.86
CA TYR A 84 21.76 4.55 -8.89
C TYR A 84 21.94 5.64 -9.95
N LEU A 85 20.85 6.30 -10.40
CA LEU A 85 20.95 7.43 -11.33
C LEU A 85 21.75 8.59 -10.72
N SER A 86 21.51 8.93 -9.45
CA SER A 86 22.27 9.99 -8.78
C SER A 86 23.75 9.65 -8.65
N LYS A 87 24.09 8.36 -8.52
CA LYS A 87 25.48 7.91 -8.48
C LYS A 87 26.18 7.99 -9.85
N MET A 88 25.41 7.77 -10.94
CA MET A 88 25.92 7.74 -12.30
C MET A 88 26.04 9.14 -12.92
N PHE A 89 25.02 10.00 -12.74
CA PHE A 89 24.92 11.29 -13.41
C PHE A 89 25.45 12.49 -12.61
N LEU A 90 25.53 12.40 -11.27
CA LEU A 90 25.95 13.55 -10.48
C LEU A 90 27.47 13.55 -10.21
N PRO A 91 28.14 14.68 -10.51
CA PRO A 91 29.54 14.88 -10.14
C PRO A 91 29.73 14.85 -8.62
N ALA A 92 30.91 14.41 -8.19
CA ALA A 92 31.23 14.16 -6.78
C ALA A 92 30.91 15.34 -5.82
N PRO A 93 31.20 16.62 -6.14
CA PRO A 93 30.94 17.73 -5.21
C PRO A 93 29.44 17.95 -4.98
N ILE A 94 28.61 17.84 -6.01
CA ILE A 94 27.14 18.01 -5.90
C ILE A 94 26.55 16.88 -5.07
N ARG A 95 27.03 15.65 -5.26
CA ARG A 95 26.59 14.50 -4.49
C ARG A 95 26.91 14.63 -3.00
N THR A 96 28.09 15.15 -2.64
CA THR A 96 28.45 15.40 -1.23
C THR A 96 27.56 16.47 -0.59
N ALA A 97 27.26 17.56 -1.31
CA ALA A 97 26.36 18.60 -0.82
C ALA A 97 24.93 18.06 -0.58
N ILE A 98 24.39 17.26 -1.51
CA ILE A 98 23.08 16.60 -1.34
C ILE A 98 23.09 15.64 -0.17
N THR A 99 24.17 14.88 0.01
CA THR A 99 24.31 13.94 1.13
C THR A 99 24.30 14.70 2.47
N LEU A 100 25.02 15.81 2.55
CA LEU A 100 25.08 16.66 3.74
C LEU A 100 23.69 17.27 4.05
N TYR A 101 23.00 17.78 3.05
CA TYR A 101 21.65 18.32 3.21
C TYR A 101 20.65 17.26 3.72
N ARG A 102 20.71 16.05 3.14
CA ARG A 102 19.84 14.94 3.55
C ARG A 102 20.16 14.44 4.96
N SER A 103 21.44 14.41 5.35
CA SER A 103 21.84 13.98 6.70
C SER A 103 21.28 14.88 7.79
N ALA A 104 21.06 16.17 7.52
CA ALA A 104 20.45 17.09 8.45
C ALA A 104 19.07 16.65 8.93
N LYS A 105 18.29 15.96 8.08
CA LYS A 105 16.98 15.40 8.47
C LYS A 105 17.13 14.31 9.53
N TYR A 106 18.07 13.40 9.35
CA TYR A 106 18.33 12.30 10.29
C TYR A 106 18.87 12.82 11.61
N ILE A 107 19.80 13.78 11.55
CA ILE A 107 20.37 14.42 12.73
C ILE A 107 19.30 15.17 13.53
N LYS A 108 18.42 15.93 12.86
CA LYS A 108 17.31 16.63 13.53
C LYS A 108 16.34 15.65 14.19
N LYS A 109 16.02 14.53 13.53
CA LYS A 109 15.14 13.51 14.09
C LYS A 109 15.76 12.86 15.32
N ALA A 110 17.02 12.46 15.23
CA ALA A 110 17.78 11.88 16.34
C ALA A 110 17.88 12.83 17.53
N LEU A 111 18.22 14.10 17.28
CA LEU A 111 18.36 15.11 18.32
C LEU A 111 17.03 15.41 19.02
N LYS A 112 15.94 15.51 18.26
CA LYS A 112 14.59 15.70 18.82
C LYS A 112 14.17 14.53 19.72
N THR A 113 14.48 13.30 19.31
CA THR A 113 14.15 12.09 20.06
C THR A 113 15.00 12.00 21.33
N LEU A 114 16.30 12.33 21.23
CA LEU A 114 17.20 12.37 22.37
C LEU A 114 16.78 13.45 23.38
N TRP A 115 16.35 14.62 22.90
CA TRP A 115 15.87 15.72 23.77
C TRP A 115 14.63 15.34 24.55
N ASN A 116 13.79 14.47 23.99
CA ASN A 116 12.62 13.92 24.69
C ASN A 116 12.96 12.76 25.66
N GLY A 117 14.24 12.51 25.91
CA GLY A 117 14.71 11.47 26.82
C GLY A 117 14.44 10.04 26.35
N LYS A 118 14.13 9.85 25.06
CA LYS A 118 13.84 8.52 24.50
C LYS A 118 15.00 8.03 23.64
N LEU A 119 15.62 6.93 24.04
CA LEU A 119 16.60 6.22 23.22
C LEU A 119 15.86 5.27 22.27
N THR A 120 15.71 5.71 21.05
CA THR A 120 15.06 4.93 19.97
C THR A 120 16.07 4.62 18.86
N VAL A 121 15.66 3.76 17.92
CA VAL A 121 16.44 3.44 16.72
C VAL A 121 16.85 4.71 15.94
N ASP A 122 16.01 5.73 15.93
CA ASP A 122 16.30 7.01 15.27
C ASP A 122 17.58 7.69 15.80
N VAL A 123 17.88 7.54 17.10
CA VAL A 123 19.11 8.08 17.71
C VAL A 123 20.33 7.30 17.22
N LEU A 124 20.22 5.98 17.14
CA LEU A 124 21.28 5.11 16.61
C LEU A 124 21.57 5.41 15.14
N ASP A 125 20.52 5.57 14.34
CA ASP A 125 20.60 5.90 12.93
C ASP A 125 21.29 7.27 12.74
N GLY A 126 20.86 8.27 13.49
CA GLY A 126 21.46 9.59 13.45
C GLY A 126 22.93 9.59 13.88
N ALA A 127 23.27 8.85 14.95
CA ALA A 127 24.65 8.69 15.42
C ALA A 127 25.53 8.02 14.36
N SER A 128 25.03 6.99 13.69
CA SER A 128 25.75 6.29 12.60
C SER A 128 26.05 7.23 11.43
N VAL A 129 25.07 8.06 11.04
CA VAL A 129 25.24 9.06 9.98
C VAL A 129 26.27 10.12 10.41
N VAL A 130 26.19 10.64 11.65
CA VAL A 130 27.14 11.62 12.19
C VAL A 130 28.56 11.04 12.20
N ALA A 131 28.73 9.80 12.67
CA ALA A 131 30.04 9.15 12.69
C ALA A 131 30.67 9.05 11.29
N CYS A 132 29.87 8.71 10.27
CA CYS A 132 30.33 8.68 8.87
C CYS A 132 30.74 10.08 8.37
N LEU A 133 30.00 11.12 8.74
CA LEU A 133 30.30 12.50 8.34
C LEU A 133 31.59 13.02 9.02
N CYS A 134 31.77 12.73 10.30
CA CYS A 134 32.99 13.10 11.03
C CYS A 134 34.24 12.45 10.41
N GLN A 135 34.10 11.22 9.91
CA GLN A 135 35.18 10.52 9.20
C GLN A 135 35.34 10.98 7.73
N ARG A 136 34.57 11.98 7.28
CA ARG A 136 34.54 12.46 5.88
C ARG A 136 34.21 11.37 4.85
N LYS A 137 33.60 10.26 5.29
CA LYS A 137 33.20 9.15 4.43
C LYS A 137 31.81 9.37 3.85
N PHE A 138 31.65 10.39 3.02
CA PHE A 138 30.34 10.79 2.45
C PHE A 138 29.68 9.69 1.61
N LYS A 139 30.46 8.84 0.94
CA LYS A 139 29.92 7.70 0.17
C LYS A 139 29.23 6.69 1.10
N THR A 140 29.88 6.38 2.23
CA THR A 140 29.35 5.47 3.26
C THR A 140 28.10 6.07 3.90
N ALA A 141 28.12 7.36 4.28
CA ALA A 141 26.95 8.04 4.80
C ALA A 141 25.76 7.98 3.83
N ALA A 142 26.00 8.18 2.53
CA ALA A 142 24.93 8.08 1.51
C ALA A 142 24.37 6.64 1.41
N THR A 143 25.20 5.61 1.51
CA THR A 143 24.76 4.22 1.49
C THR A 143 23.98 3.87 2.75
N VAL A 144 24.43 4.29 3.93
CA VAL A 144 23.71 4.11 5.20
C VAL A 144 22.33 4.75 5.11
N MET A 145 22.23 6.03 4.70
CA MET A 145 20.96 6.72 4.54
C MET A 145 20.04 6.05 3.50
N PHE A 146 20.62 5.45 2.47
CA PHE A 146 19.84 4.67 1.48
C PHE A 146 19.25 3.41 2.11
N MET A 147 20.04 2.66 2.89
CA MET A 147 19.55 1.47 3.60
C MET A 147 18.49 1.82 4.64
N LEU A 148 18.66 2.91 5.38
CA LEU A 148 17.65 3.39 6.32
C LEU A 148 16.33 3.75 5.64
N ARG A 149 16.38 4.28 4.43
CA ARG A 149 15.16 4.56 3.64
C ARG A 149 14.46 3.30 3.19
N ILE A 150 15.22 2.29 2.75
CA ILE A 150 14.64 0.98 2.38
C ILE A 150 13.99 0.35 3.62
N SER A 151 14.68 0.37 4.76
CA SER A 151 14.15 -0.15 6.02
C SER A 151 12.84 0.52 6.42
N GLY A 152 12.80 1.86 6.37
CA GLY A 152 11.58 2.62 6.66
C GLY A 152 10.43 2.32 5.70
N LEU A 153 10.73 2.17 4.39
CA LEU A 153 9.71 1.80 3.41
C LEU A 153 9.15 0.39 3.66
N LEU A 154 10.02 -0.55 4.06
CA LEU A 154 9.61 -1.91 4.41
C LEU A 154 8.77 -1.95 5.68
N GLU A 155 9.12 -1.13 6.67
CA GLU A 155 8.34 -0.97 7.90
C GLU A 155 6.94 -0.42 7.60
N GLU A 156 6.83 0.65 6.81
CA GLU A 156 5.56 1.23 6.38
C GLU A 156 4.70 0.19 5.62
N TYR A 157 5.31 -0.56 4.72
CA TYR A 157 4.65 -1.64 3.98
C TYR A 157 4.13 -2.73 4.92
N THR A 158 4.98 -3.23 5.83
CA THR A 158 4.60 -4.29 6.78
C THR A 158 3.47 -3.82 7.69
N HIS A 159 3.52 -2.60 8.18
CA HIS A 159 2.45 -1.99 8.98
C HIS A 159 1.14 -1.88 8.22
N ALA A 160 1.19 -1.35 6.99
CA ALA A 160 -0.01 -1.19 6.16
C ALA A 160 -0.65 -2.54 5.84
N ARG A 161 0.17 -3.52 5.45
CA ARG A 161 -0.30 -4.87 5.13
C ARG A 161 -0.88 -5.60 6.33
N THR A 162 -0.19 -5.56 7.48
CA THR A 162 -0.67 -6.17 8.72
C THR A 162 -2.00 -5.55 9.14
N LYS A 163 -2.12 -4.21 9.08
CA LYS A 163 -3.37 -3.52 9.38
C LYS A 163 -4.50 -3.95 8.45
N ALA A 164 -4.25 -4.07 7.15
CA ALA A 164 -5.25 -4.51 6.18
C ALA A 164 -5.73 -5.94 6.47
N VAL A 165 -4.81 -6.87 6.71
CA VAL A 165 -5.13 -8.26 7.03
C VAL A 165 -5.89 -8.37 8.36
N LEU A 166 -5.47 -7.63 9.39
CA LEU A 166 -6.17 -7.63 10.68
C LEU A 166 -7.59 -7.04 10.55
N THR A 167 -7.74 -5.97 9.80
CA THR A 167 -9.06 -5.36 9.57
C THR A 167 -10.00 -6.34 8.86
N ASP A 168 -9.49 -7.08 7.88
CA ASP A 168 -10.27 -8.12 7.18
C ASP A 168 -10.63 -9.28 8.11
N SER A 169 -9.67 -9.76 8.91
CA SER A 169 -9.89 -10.85 9.86
C SER A 169 -10.82 -10.48 11.01
N LEU A 170 -10.82 -9.20 11.42
CA LEU A 170 -11.67 -8.66 12.47
C LEU A 170 -13.02 -8.16 11.95
N ALA A 171 -13.17 -7.97 10.64
CA ALA A 171 -14.44 -7.73 10.00
C ALA A 171 -15.27 -9.01 10.15
N ILE A 172 -15.96 -9.12 11.28
CA ILE A 172 -16.95 -10.18 11.51
C ILE A 172 -18.00 -9.98 10.45
N LYS A 173 -17.95 -10.78 9.37
CA LYS A 173 -19.09 -10.92 8.48
C LYS A 173 -20.20 -11.54 9.29
N THR A 174 -20.99 -10.70 9.93
CA THR A 174 -22.21 -11.13 10.61
C THR A 174 -23.23 -11.39 9.51
N ASP A 175 -23.05 -12.51 8.81
CA ASP A 175 -23.97 -12.91 7.75
C ASP A 175 -25.34 -13.35 8.32
N ARG A 176 -25.40 -13.65 9.62
CA ARG A 176 -26.59 -14.15 10.31
C ARG A 176 -26.81 -13.44 11.64
N VAL A 177 -28.07 -13.14 11.91
CA VAL A 177 -28.53 -12.54 13.18
C VAL A 177 -29.68 -13.34 13.74
N TRP A 178 -29.80 -13.36 15.06
CA TRP A 178 -30.96 -13.97 15.73
C TRP A 178 -32.10 -12.96 15.71
N LEU A 179 -33.19 -13.31 15.04
CA LEU A 179 -34.45 -12.59 15.11
C LEU A 179 -35.25 -13.16 16.29
N VAL A 180 -35.44 -12.35 17.29
CA VAL A 180 -36.27 -12.70 18.47
C VAL A 180 -37.73 -12.52 18.08
N THR A 181 -38.49 -13.62 18.05
CA THR A 181 -39.92 -13.66 17.74
C THR A 181 -40.64 -14.26 18.92
N ASP A 182 -41.93 -13.94 19.09
CA ASP A 182 -42.72 -14.47 20.21
C ASP A 182 -42.84 -16.00 20.22
N ASP A 183 -42.67 -16.65 19.08
CA ASP A 183 -42.64 -18.10 18.90
C ASP A 183 -41.27 -18.76 19.04
N GLY A 184 -40.17 -17.96 19.27
CA GLY A 184 -38.81 -18.42 19.42
C GLY A 184 -37.79 -17.67 18.57
N ASP A 185 -36.51 -17.89 18.88
CA ASP A 185 -35.41 -17.23 18.19
C ASP A 185 -35.08 -17.94 16.87
N VAL A 186 -35.10 -17.21 15.75
CA VAL A 186 -34.81 -17.73 14.41
C VAL A 186 -33.54 -17.09 13.88
N LEU A 187 -32.59 -17.91 13.38
CA LEU A 187 -31.37 -17.44 12.77
C LEU A 187 -31.63 -17.08 11.30
N ILE A 188 -31.61 -15.79 10.99
CA ILE A 188 -31.85 -15.28 9.63
C ILE A 188 -30.62 -14.60 9.05
N SER A 189 -30.56 -14.50 7.72
CA SER A 189 -29.55 -13.70 7.05
C SER A 189 -29.81 -12.20 7.24
N ILE A 190 -28.75 -11.42 7.36
CA ILE A 190 -28.85 -9.96 7.45
C ILE A 190 -29.52 -9.35 6.23
N GLU A 191 -29.39 -9.99 5.04
CA GLU A 191 -30.02 -9.56 3.79
C GLU A 191 -31.56 -9.70 3.82
N ASP A 192 -32.06 -10.64 4.63
CA ASP A 192 -33.50 -10.89 4.77
C ASP A 192 -34.17 -9.99 5.84
N LEU A 193 -33.36 -9.20 6.56
CA LEU A 193 -33.81 -8.31 7.61
C LEU A 193 -34.48 -7.08 7.01
N ARG A 194 -35.82 -7.09 6.92
CA ARG A 194 -36.60 -5.90 6.55
C ARG A 194 -36.92 -5.08 7.80
N VAL A 195 -36.31 -3.90 7.91
CA VAL A 195 -36.70 -2.95 8.95
C VAL A 195 -38.06 -2.38 8.57
N CYS A 196 -39.12 -2.80 9.25
CA CYS A 196 -40.39 -2.10 9.23
C CYS A 196 -40.21 -0.83 10.08
N LEU A 197 -40.03 0.30 9.44
CA LEU A 197 -40.16 1.61 10.09
C LEU A 197 -41.68 1.82 10.37
N LEU A 198 -42.02 1.74 11.65
CA LEU A 198 -43.30 2.25 12.19
C LEU A 198 -43.26 3.76 12.30
#